data_a0f84a31a05438dcba461dc9a806d706
#
_entry.id   a0f84a31a05438dcba461dc9a806d706
#
_cell.length_a   1.000
_cell.length_b   1.000
_cell.length_c   1.000
_cell.angle_alpha   90.00
_cell.angle_beta   90.00
_cell.angle_gamma   90.00
#
_symmetry.space_group_name_H-M   'P 1'
#
loop_
_entity.id
_entity.type
_entity.pdbx_description
1 polymer ?
#
loop_
_entity_poly.entity_id
_entity_poly.type
_entity_poly.pdbx_seq_one_letter_code
_entity_poly.pdbx_strand_id
1 'polypeptide(L)'
;MDWNIIDKKWQKKWSETNDHETDYNDKEKKFITVAYPYPNSPQHIGHGRTYTITDVHSRYLRMKGFNVLFPMGFHYTGTPILGMAKRVEANDTELIEGFKTLYKVPEDRIKEFAEPVKIADYFHEEIKSGMIEMGYSIDWRREFTTIDPAYQKFIEWQFRNLKEKNLIVQGSHPVGWCPKDQNPVSQHDTLGDVEPDFTEYVIIKFDLNGVKIPVATLRPETLFGVTNIWINPQVTYQKIKVNDEIWIASPECARKLEFLEKKIEVIEDVS
;
A
#
# COMPACT_ATOMS: atom_id res chain seq x y z
N MET A 1 -28.78 15.90 -29.20
CA MET A 1 -27.57 15.21 -29.69
C MET A 1 -27.43 13.95 -28.87
N ASP A 2 -27.35 12.79 -29.51
CA ASP A 2 -27.20 11.51 -28.80
C ASP A 2 -25.70 11.20 -28.64
N TRP A 3 -25.18 11.39 -27.44
CA TRP A 3 -23.78 11.17 -27.12
C TRP A 3 -23.35 9.73 -27.27
N ASN A 4 -24.25 8.77 -26.98
CA ASN A 4 -23.95 7.33 -27.10
C ASN A 4 -23.65 6.92 -28.56
N ILE A 5 -24.35 7.53 -29.52
CA ILE A 5 -24.08 7.29 -30.95
C ILE A 5 -22.72 7.84 -31.36
N ILE A 6 -22.35 9.01 -30.84
CA ILE A 6 -21.07 9.66 -31.13
C ILE A 6 -19.94 8.82 -30.54
N ASP A 7 -20.05 8.43 -29.29
CA ASP A 7 -19.03 7.64 -28.59
C ASP A 7 -18.79 6.29 -29.31
N LYS A 8 -19.84 5.54 -29.57
CA LYS A 8 -19.74 4.25 -30.29
C LYS A 8 -19.11 4.40 -31.69
N LYS A 9 -19.44 5.49 -32.40
CA LYS A 9 -18.82 5.79 -33.69
C LYS A 9 -17.31 5.95 -33.59
N TRP A 10 -16.85 6.72 -32.57
CA TRP A 10 -15.42 6.99 -32.42
C TRP A 10 -14.66 5.80 -31.85
N GLN A 11 -15.24 5.07 -30.89
CA GLN A 11 -14.67 3.82 -30.35
C GLN A 11 -14.45 2.81 -31.49
N LYS A 12 -15.46 2.61 -32.34
CA LYS A 12 -15.34 1.76 -33.53
C LYS A 12 -14.24 2.23 -34.47
N LYS A 13 -14.19 3.53 -34.77
CA LYS A 13 -13.18 4.09 -35.65
C LYS A 13 -11.76 3.84 -35.09
N TRP A 14 -11.52 4.13 -33.83
CA TRP A 14 -10.20 3.92 -33.20
C TRP A 14 -9.78 2.45 -33.16
N SER A 15 -10.72 1.54 -32.96
CA SER A 15 -10.43 0.09 -33.02
C SER A 15 -10.10 -0.41 -34.43
N GLU A 16 -10.61 0.26 -35.49
CA GLU A 16 -10.34 -0.08 -36.87
C GLU A 16 -9.03 0.55 -37.39
N THR A 17 -8.71 1.76 -36.95
CA THR A 17 -7.56 2.53 -37.45
C THR A 17 -6.29 2.33 -36.63
N ASN A 18 -6.39 1.79 -35.39
CA ASN A 18 -5.26 1.61 -34.48
C ASN A 18 -4.45 2.90 -34.24
N ASP A 19 -5.13 4.05 -34.22
CA ASP A 19 -4.51 5.39 -34.16
C ASP A 19 -3.62 5.62 -32.93
N HIS A 20 -3.78 4.79 -31.90
CA HIS A 20 -3.06 4.91 -30.62
C HIS A 20 -1.89 3.95 -30.49
N GLU A 21 -1.72 3.05 -31.43
CA GLU A 21 -0.62 2.12 -31.45
C GLU A 21 0.67 2.82 -31.89
N THR A 22 1.75 2.54 -31.18
CA THR A 22 3.01 3.25 -31.37
C THR A 22 4.15 2.29 -31.67
N ASP A 23 4.66 2.36 -32.90
CA ASP A 23 5.85 1.64 -33.33
C ASP A 23 7.06 2.58 -33.46
N TYR A 24 8.24 1.99 -33.56
CA TYR A 24 9.48 2.75 -33.77
C TYR A 24 9.44 3.57 -35.06
N ASN A 25 9.81 4.84 -34.97
CA ASN A 25 10.00 5.74 -36.11
C ASN A 25 11.02 6.84 -35.75
N ASP A 26 11.31 7.73 -36.69
CA ASP A 26 12.33 8.79 -36.55
C ASP A 26 11.83 10.04 -35.81
N LYS A 27 10.55 10.08 -35.38
CA LYS A 27 10.02 11.20 -34.60
C LYS A 27 10.62 11.21 -33.20
N GLU A 28 10.64 12.38 -32.58
CA GLU A 28 10.98 12.50 -31.15
C GLU A 28 10.01 11.69 -30.31
N LYS A 29 10.55 10.87 -29.40
CA LYS A 29 9.79 9.89 -28.60
C LYS A 29 9.38 10.48 -27.26
N LYS A 30 8.14 10.21 -26.87
CA LYS A 30 7.62 10.51 -25.54
C LYS A 30 7.03 9.23 -24.93
N PHE A 31 7.48 8.91 -23.73
CA PHE A 31 6.92 7.82 -22.93
C PHE A 31 6.06 8.43 -21.85
N ILE A 32 4.77 8.12 -21.86
CA ILE A 32 3.79 8.62 -20.91
C ILE A 32 3.26 7.44 -20.12
N THR A 33 3.24 7.56 -18.82
CA THR A 33 2.71 6.54 -17.91
C THR A 33 1.83 7.18 -16.86
N VAL A 34 1.00 6.37 -16.21
CA VAL A 34 0.08 6.75 -15.14
C VAL A 34 0.14 5.69 -14.04
N ALA A 35 -0.32 6.01 -12.85
CA ALA A 35 -0.43 5.03 -11.78
C ALA A 35 -1.29 3.83 -12.21
N TYR A 36 -0.74 2.63 -12.08
CA TYR A 36 -1.44 1.41 -12.48
C TYR A 36 -2.56 1.09 -11.50
N PRO A 37 -3.77 0.75 -11.98
CA PRO A 37 -4.87 0.41 -11.10
C PRO A 37 -4.62 -0.92 -10.38
N TYR A 38 -5.10 -0.99 -9.12
CA TYR A 38 -5.34 -2.27 -8.46
C TYR A 38 -6.64 -2.86 -9.00
N PRO A 39 -6.61 -4.04 -9.62
CA PRO A 39 -7.83 -4.68 -10.11
C PRO A 39 -8.54 -5.44 -8.97
N ASN A 40 -9.07 -4.71 -8.00
CA ASN A 40 -9.79 -5.24 -6.85
C ASN A 40 -11.24 -4.75 -6.78
N SER A 41 -11.61 -3.79 -7.63
CA SER A 41 -12.96 -3.23 -7.74
C SER A 41 -13.10 -2.45 -9.05
N PRO A 42 -14.34 -2.15 -9.50
CA PRO A 42 -14.56 -1.23 -10.61
C PRO A 42 -13.97 0.15 -10.31
N GLN A 43 -13.61 0.87 -11.35
CA GLN A 43 -13.11 2.24 -11.20
C GLN A 43 -14.25 3.22 -10.93
N HIS A 44 -13.98 4.20 -10.09
CA HIS A 44 -14.85 5.34 -9.85
C HIS A 44 -14.35 6.60 -10.57
N ILE A 45 -15.13 7.68 -10.53
CA ILE A 45 -14.83 8.94 -11.22
C ILE A 45 -13.47 9.56 -10.84
N GLY A 46 -12.97 9.30 -9.63
CA GLY A 46 -11.64 9.74 -9.19
C GLY A 46 -10.52 9.11 -10.02
N HIS A 47 -10.62 7.83 -10.32
CA HIS A 47 -9.71 7.14 -11.25
C HIS A 47 -9.83 7.72 -12.66
N GLY A 48 -11.07 7.93 -13.13
CA GLY A 48 -11.34 8.55 -14.43
C GLY A 48 -10.63 9.89 -14.59
N ARG A 49 -10.59 10.73 -13.55
CA ARG A 49 -9.85 12.00 -13.56
C ARG A 49 -8.36 11.79 -13.84
N THR A 50 -7.74 10.85 -13.16
CA THR A 50 -6.29 10.56 -13.30
C THR A 50 -5.95 10.13 -14.72
N TYR A 51 -6.72 9.17 -15.27
CA TYR A 51 -6.46 8.66 -16.62
C TYR A 51 -6.80 9.68 -17.71
N THR A 52 -7.87 10.48 -17.53
CA THR A 52 -8.24 11.53 -18.50
C THR A 52 -7.16 12.59 -18.62
N ILE A 53 -6.57 13.05 -17.53
CA ILE A 53 -5.47 14.04 -17.56
C ILE A 53 -4.28 13.49 -18.37
N THR A 54 -3.94 12.24 -18.15
CA THR A 54 -2.83 11.56 -18.85
C THR A 54 -3.14 11.36 -20.32
N ASP A 55 -4.39 10.99 -20.65
CA ASP A 55 -4.85 10.81 -22.03
C ASP A 55 -4.84 12.13 -22.81
N VAL A 56 -5.36 13.20 -22.23
CA VAL A 56 -5.34 14.54 -22.83
C VAL A 56 -3.91 14.97 -23.14
N HIS A 57 -2.97 14.77 -22.22
CA HIS A 57 -1.57 15.09 -22.44
C HIS A 57 -0.96 14.24 -23.57
N SER A 58 -1.24 12.94 -23.60
CA SER A 58 -0.78 12.04 -24.64
C SER A 58 -1.29 12.44 -26.03
N ARG A 59 -2.57 12.80 -26.14
CA ARG A 59 -3.19 13.30 -27.37
C ARG A 59 -2.58 14.62 -27.82
N TYR A 60 -2.37 15.55 -26.88
CA TYR A 60 -1.71 16.82 -27.18
C TYR A 60 -0.32 16.61 -27.78
N LEU A 61 0.50 15.74 -27.20
CA LEU A 61 1.84 15.45 -27.70
C LEU A 61 1.79 14.80 -29.11
N ARG A 62 0.85 13.89 -29.37
CA ARG A 62 0.64 13.33 -30.72
C ARG A 62 0.28 14.39 -31.75
N MET A 63 -0.61 15.34 -31.37
CA MET A 63 -0.96 16.47 -32.21
C MET A 63 0.24 17.40 -32.49
N LYS A 64 1.21 17.47 -31.57
CA LYS A 64 2.48 18.20 -31.77
C LYS A 64 3.49 17.44 -32.63
N GLY A 65 3.15 16.23 -33.08
CA GLY A 65 3.98 15.42 -33.98
C GLY A 65 4.93 14.44 -33.28
N PHE A 66 4.89 14.32 -31.95
CA PHE A 66 5.71 13.36 -31.22
C PHE A 66 5.25 11.92 -31.46
N ASN A 67 6.18 10.98 -31.34
CA ASN A 67 5.90 9.56 -31.25
C ASN A 67 5.64 9.19 -29.79
N VAL A 68 4.36 8.99 -29.42
CA VAL A 68 3.95 8.88 -28.02
C VAL A 68 3.57 7.44 -27.70
N LEU A 69 4.33 6.80 -26.81
CA LEU A 69 3.98 5.51 -26.19
C LEU A 69 3.24 5.76 -24.87
N PHE A 70 1.99 5.32 -24.81
CA PHE A 70 1.18 5.31 -23.61
C PHE A 70 0.67 3.88 -23.34
N PRO A 71 1.44 3.06 -22.60
CA PRO A 71 1.04 1.71 -22.20
C PRO A 71 0.14 1.72 -20.98
N MET A 72 -0.45 0.56 -20.64
CA MET A 72 -1.17 0.35 -19.39
C MET A 72 -0.66 -0.90 -18.67
N GLY A 73 -0.42 -0.77 -17.38
CA GLY A 73 -0.17 -1.89 -16.48
C GLY A 73 -1.30 -2.09 -15.49
N PHE A 74 -1.37 -3.28 -14.88
CA PHE A 74 -2.30 -3.59 -13.79
C PHE A 74 -1.55 -4.15 -12.61
N HIS A 75 -1.87 -3.63 -11.41
CA HIS A 75 -1.12 -3.94 -10.20
C HIS A 75 -1.74 -5.13 -9.47
N TYR A 76 -1.31 -6.34 -9.86
CA TYR A 76 -1.81 -7.60 -9.30
C TYR A 76 -1.22 -7.96 -7.94
N THR A 77 -0.09 -7.38 -7.59
CA THR A 77 0.62 -7.65 -6.33
C THR A 77 0.18 -6.68 -5.24
N GLY A 78 0.26 -7.13 -3.99
CA GLY A 78 -0.01 -6.29 -2.84
C GLY A 78 -1.15 -6.78 -1.95
N THR A 79 -1.22 -6.20 -0.75
CA THR A 79 -2.15 -6.57 0.33
C THR A 79 -3.64 -6.35 0.02
N PRO A 80 -4.07 -5.35 -0.79
CA PRO A 80 -5.49 -5.10 -1.01
C PRO A 80 -6.25 -6.29 -1.61
N ILE A 81 -5.68 -6.92 -2.64
CA ILE A 81 -6.32 -8.08 -3.29
C ILE A 81 -6.30 -9.31 -2.38
N LEU A 82 -5.17 -9.54 -1.69
CA LEU A 82 -5.05 -10.63 -0.71
C LEU A 82 -6.04 -10.49 0.44
N GLY A 83 -6.21 -9.27 0.95
CA GLY A 83 -7.18 -8.97 2.00
C GLY A 83 -8.63 -9.28 1.57
N MET A 84 -9.01 -8.90 0.36
CA MET A 84 -10.32 -9.21 -0.18
C MET A 84 -10.53 -10.72 -0.34
N ALA A 85 -9.56 -11.44 -0.89
CA ALA A 85 -9.65 -12.90 -1.06
C ALA A 85 -9.85 -13.62 0.28
N LYS A 86 -9.11 -13.25 1.32
CA LYS A 86 -9.28 -13.78 2.68
C LYS A 86 -10.67 -13.49 3.25
N ARG A 87 -11.22 -12.31 3.00
CA ARG A 87 -12.58 -11.95 3.44
C ARG A 87 -13.64 -12.80 2.70
N VAL A 88 -13.46 -13.05 1.41
CA VAL A 88 -14.35 -13.95 0.65
C VAL A 88 -14.25 -15.38 1.18
N GLU A 89 -13.04 -15.91 1.42
CA GLU A 89 -12.80 -17.22 2.02
C GLU A 89 -13.47 -17.35 3.40
N ALA A 90 -13.46 -16.28 4.19
CA ALA A 90 -14.10 -16.21 5.49
C ALA A 90 -15.63 -15.99 5.41
N ASN A 91 -16.22 -15.99 4.21
CA ASN A 91 -17.64 -15.73 3.96
C ASN A 91 -18.12 -14.38 4.54
N ASP A 92 -17.34 -13.32 4.37
CA ASP A 92 -17.71 -11.96 4.76
C ASP A 92 -18.96 -11.52 3.95
N THR A 93 -20.09 -11.50 4.64
CA THR A 93 -21.39 -11.25 4.01
C THR A 93 -21.53 -9.84 3.46
N GLU A 94 -20.94 -8.85 4.10
CA GLU A 94 -20.97 -7.46 3.64
C GLU A 94 -20.20 -7.29 2.32
N LEU A 95 -18.99 -7.85 2.26
CA LEU A 95 -18.18 -7.82 1.03
C LEU A 95 -18.85 -8.58 -0.11
N ILE A 96 -19.36 -9.78 0.16
CA ILE A 96 -20.04 -10.62 -0.85
C ILE A 96 -21.31 -9.93 -1.37
N GLU A 97 -22.09 -9.30 -0.50
CA GLU A 97 -23.26 -8.54 -0.89
C GLU A 97 -22.88 -7.29 -1.70
N GLY A 98 -21.79 -6.64 -1.34
CA GLY A 98 -21.21 -5.53 -2.13
C GLY A 98 -20.85 -5.95 -3.55
N PHE A 99 -20.22 -7.11 -3.73
CA PHE A 99 -19.94 -7.65 -5.07
C PHE A 99 -21.23 -7.89 -5.88
N LYS A 100 -22.27 -8.44 -5.26
CA LYS A 100 -23.54 -8.73 -5.93
C LYS A 100 -24.33 -7.49 -6.29
N THR A 101 -24.54 -6.61 -5.34
CA THR A 101 -25.49 -5.49 -5.46
C THR A 101 -24.86 -4.24 -6.03
N LEU A 102 -23.65 -3.89 -5.59
CA LEU A 102 -22.94 -2.68 -6.03
C LEU A 102 -22.19 -2.92 -7.33
N TYR A 103 -21.37 -3.98 -7.38
CA TYR A 103 -20.50 -4.25 -8.53
C TYR A 103 -21.15 -5.20 -9.56
N LYS A 104 -22.30 -5.77 -9.24
CA LYS A 104 -23.06 -6.66 -10.15
C LYS A 104 -22.27 -7.88 -10.63
N VAL A 105 -21.33 -8.35 -9.80
CA VAL A 105 -20.56 -9.56 -10.10
C VAL A 105 -21.46 -10.79 -10.07
N PRO A 106 -21.43 -11.66 -11.08
CA PRO A 106 -22.17 -12.92 -11.08
C PRO A 106 -21.78 -13.82 -9.89
N GLU A 107 -22.78 -14.52 -9.31
CA GLU A 107 -22.55 -15.32 -8.10
C GLU A 107 -21.55 -16.46 -8.29
N ASP A 108 -21.51 -17.06 -9.47
CA ASP A 108 -20.53 -18.09 -9.82
C ASP A 108 -19.09 -17.55 -9.81
N ARG A 109 -18.89 -16.31 -10.24
CA ARG A 109 -17.58 -15.64 -10.21
C ARG A 109 -17.16 -15.27 -8.79
N ILE A 110 -18.08 -14.82 -7.94
CA ILE A 110 -17.77 -14.47 -6.54
C ILE A 110 -17.20 -15.66 -5.77
N LYS A 111 -17.67 -16.88 -6.06
CA LYS A 111 -17.14 -18.10 -5.42
C LYS A 111 -15.66 -18.36 -5.74
N GLU A 112 -15.18 -17.89 -6.89
CA GLU A 112 -13.78 -18.02 -7.30
C GLU A 112 -12.89 -16.98 -6.61
N PHE A 113 -13.44 -15.93 -6.02
CA PHE A 113 -12.72 -14.79 -5.44
C PHE A 113 -11.98 -15.11 -4.12
N ALA A 114 -12.09 -16.33 -3.61
CA ALA A 114 -11.16 -16.82 -2.59
C ALA A 114 -9.73 -16.94 -3.14
N GLU A 115 -9.58 -17.05 -4.48
CA GLU A 115 -8.29 -16.99 -5.16
C GLU A 115 -7.98 -15.53 -5.56
N PRO A 116 -6.91 -14.90 -5.05
CA PRO A 116 -6.59 -13.49 -5.34
C PRO A 116 -6.49 -13.17 -6.84
N VAL A 117 -5.90 -14.08 -7.61
CA VAL A 117 -5.74 -13.89 -9.07
C VAL A 117 -7.08 -13.80 -9.78
N LYS A 118 -8.09 -14.54 -9.32
CA LYS A 118 -9.44 -14.51 -9.92
C LYS A 118 -10.14 -13.18 -9.71
N ILE A 119 -9.93 -12.53 -8.55
CA ILE A 119 -10.41 -11.17 -8.32
C ILE A 119 -9.72 -10.23 -9.31
N ALA A 120 -8.40 -10.32 -9.38
CA ALA A 120 -7.61 -9.46 -10.25
C ALA A 120 -7.97 -9.62 -11.72
N ASP A 121 -8.12 -10.83 -12.22
CA ASP A 121 -8.50 -11.11 -13.61
C ASP A 121 -9.88 -10.53 -13.94
N TYR A 122 -10.85 -10.72 -13.04
CA TYR A 122 -12.21 -10.22 -13.26
C TYR A 122 -12.23 -8.69 -13.35
N PHE A 123 -11.70 -8.01 -12.36
CA PHE A 123 -11.71 -6.54 -12.35
C PHE A 123 -10.72 -5.91 -13.34
N HIS A 124 -9.69 -6.63 -13.76
CA HIS A 124 -8.83 -6.20 -14.85
C HIS A 124 -9.64 -6.02 -16.14
N GLU A 125 -10.41 -7.03 -16.53
CA GLU A 125 -11.24 -6.96 -17.73
C GLU A 125 -12.32 -5.87 -17.62
N GLU A 126 -12.95 -5.72 -16.47
CA GLU A 126 -13.92 -4.65 -16.21
C GLU A 126 -13.29 -3.25 -16.34
N ILE A 127 -12.13 -3.04 -15.73
CA ILE A 127 -11.39 -1.77 -15.79
C ILE A 127 -10.95 -1.48 -17.23
N LYS A 128 -10.40 -2.44 -17.92
CA LYS A 128 -9.95 -2.32 -19.30
C LYS A 128 -11.12 -1.97 -20.23
N SER A 129 -12.25 -2.67 -20.09
CA SER A 129 -13.47 -2.36 -20.83
C SER A 129 -13.92 -0.91 -20.61
N GLY A 130 -13.96 -0.48 -19.34
CA GLY A 130 -14.32 0.90 -19.03
C GLY A 130 -13.33 1.93 -19.59
N MET A 131 -12.04 1.66 -19.59
CA MET A 131 -11.03 2.53 -20.20
C MET A 131 -11.18 2.62 -21.73
N ILE A 132 -11.52 1.52 -22.37
CA ILE A 132 -11.80 1.47 -23.82
C ILE A 132 -13.10 2.25 -24.12
N GLU A 133 -14.13 2.09 -23.31
CA GLU A 133 -15.39 2.83 -23.47
C GLU A 133 -15.20 4.34 -23.26
N MET A 134 -14.35 4.75 -22.33
CA MET A 134 -13.93 6.14 -22.16
C MET A 134 -13.08 6.66 -23.32
N GLY A 135 -12.61 5.78 -24.21
CA GLY A 135 -11.85 6.11 -25.40
C GLY A 135 -10.42 6.56 -25.11
N TYR A 136 -9.80 6.11 -24.01
CA TYR A 136 -8.41 6.47 -23.71
C TYR A 136 -7.45 5.96 -24.78
N SER A 137 -6.48 6.81 -25.17
CA SER A 137 -5.54 6.57 -26.25
C SER A 137 -4.35 5.69 -25.83
N ILE A 138 -4.65 4.58 -25.20
CA ILE A 138 -3.69 3.59 -24.70
C ILE A 138 -3.29 2.65 -25.82
N ASP A 139 -2.01 2.32 -25.91
CA ASP A 139 -1.51 1.23 -26.76
C ASP A 139 -1.67 -0.11 -26.03
N TRP A 140 -2.83 -0.75 -26.20
CA TRP A 140 -3.19 -2.00 -25.53
C TRP A 140 -2.31 -3.19 -25.92
N ARG A 141 -1.51 -3.11 -26.97
CA ARG A 141 -0.49 -4.12 -27.29
C ARG A 141 0.64 -4.14 -26.26
N ARG A 142 0.76 -3.07 -25.47
CA ARG A 142 1.77 -2.88 -24.42
C ARG A 142 1.18 -3.00 -23.02
N GLU A 143 0.05 -3.71 -22.92
CA GLU A 143 -0.55 -4.08 -21.67
C GLU A 143 0.30 -5.11 -20.92
N PHE A 144 0.34 -5.01 -19.60
CA PHE A 144 1.05 -5.97 -18.76
C PHE A 144 0.48 -5.99 -17.33
N THR A 145 0.83 -7.03 -16.59
CA THR A 145 0.54 -7.14 -15.16
C THR A 145 1.83 -7.21 -14.35
N THR A 146 1.77 -6.84 -13.07
CA THR A 146 2.97 -6.91 -12.20
C THR A 146 3.37 -8.35 -11.83
N ILE A 147 2.58 -9.36 -12.21
CA ILE A 147 2.93 -10.79 -12.07
C ILE A 147 3.46 -11.42 -13.36
N ASP A 148 3.54 -10.66 -14.46
CA ASP A 148 4.07 -11.18 -15.72
C ASP A 148 5.55 -11.58 -15.57
N PRO A 149 5.96 -12.72 -16.14
CA PRO A 149 7.34 -13.19 -16.02
C PRO A 149 8.39 -12.18 -16.50
N ALA A 150 8.08 -11.42 -17.54
CA ALA A 150 8.97 -10.38 -18.05
C ALA A 150 9.12 -9.22 -17.06
N TYR A 151 8.02 -8.80 -16.42
CA TYR A 151 8.02 -7.77 -15.40
C TYR A 151 8.80 -8.22 -14.16
N GLN A 152 8.58 -9.45 -13.70
CA GLN A 152 9.31 -10.03 -12.56
C GLN A 152 10.82 -10.04 -12.80
N LYS A 153 11.26 -10.49 -13.98
CA LYS A 153 12.69 -10.49 -14.35
C LYS A 153 13.28 -9.08 -14.36
N PHE A 154 12.50 -8.09 -14.79
CA PHE A 154 12.94 -6.70 -14.76
C PHE A 154 13.13 -6.21 -13.32
N ILE A 155 12.19 -6.50 -12.42
CA ILE A 155 12.29 -6.13 -11.00
C ILE A 155 13.49 -6.83 -10.33
N GLU A 156 13.72 -8.12 -10.59
CA GLU A 156 14.90 -8.84 -10.10
C GLU A 156 16.21 -8.22 -10.59
N TRP A 157 16.25 -7.84 -11.87
CA TRP A 157 17.41 -7.14 -12.44
C TRP A 157 17.62 -5.78 -11.77
N GLN A 158 16.57 -5.00 -11.60
CA GLN A 158 16.63 -3.69 -10.95
C GLN A 158 17.15 -3.80 -9.52
N PHE A 159 16.62 -4.77 -8.75
CA PHE A 159 17.05 -5.03 -7.39
C PHE A 159 18.54 -5.37 -7.31
N ARG A 160 19.02 -6.29 -8.15
CA ARG A 160 20.43 -6.66 -8.22
C ARG A 160 21.32 -5.47 -8.56
N ASN A 161 20.96 -4.70 -9.58
CA ASN A 161 21.72 -3.52 -10.01
C ASN A 161 21.80 -2.44 -8.90
N LEU A 162 20.71 -2.21 -8.16
CA LEU A 162 20.71 -1.27 -7.05
C LEU A 162 21.53 -1.79 -5.86
N LYS A 163 21.47 -3.10 -5.58
CA LYS A 163 22.27 -3.73 -4.54
C LYS A 163 23.78 -3.67 -4.84
N GLU A 164 24.19 -3.95 -6.07
CA GLU A 164 25.59 -3.84 -6.52
C GLU A 164 26.13 -2.41 -6.38
N LYS A 165 25.28 -1.41 -6.54
CA LYS A 165 25.62 0.01 -6.34
C LYS A 165 25.53 0.49 -4.89
N ASN A 166 25.26 -0.40 -3.94
CA ASN A 166 25.04 -0.10 -2.52
C ASN A 166 23.93 0.95 -2.26
N LEU A 167 22.90 0.96 -3.12
CA LEU A 167 21.74 1.85 -2.97
C LEU A 167 20.57 1.18 -2.23
N ILE A 168 20.69 -0.09 -1.89
CA ILE A 168 19.73 -0.85 -1.09
C ILE A 168 20.43 -1.30 0.19
N VAL A 169 19.82 -0.96 1.33
CA VAL A 169 20.25 -1.39 2.64
C VAL A 169 19.10 -2.09 3.37
N GLN A 170 19.44 -2.99 4.27
CA GLN A 170 18.46 -3.55 5.20
C GLN A 170 18.41 -2.67 6.43
N GLY A 171 17.22 -2.25 6.83
CA GLY A 171 17.01 -1.43 8.02
C GLY A 171 15.68 -1.79 8.68
N SER A 172 15.47 -1.23 9.88
CA SER A 172 14.21 -1.35 10.62
C SER A 172 13.60 0.02 10.81
N HIS A 173 12.29 0.13 10.62
CA HIS A 173 11.52 1.31 10.94
C HIS A 173 10.12 0.90 11.43
N PRO A 174 9.45 1.70 12.27
CA PRO A 174 8.09 1.41 12.71
C PRO A 174 7.12 1.38 11.52
N VAL A 175 6.22 0.40 11.53
CA VAL A 175 5.13 0.28 10.56
C VAL A 175 3.82 -0.05 11.27
N GLY A 176 2.68 0.34 10.69
CA GLY A 176 1.39 -0.15 11.13
C GLY A 176 1.34 -1.68 10.97
N TRP A 177 0.80 -2.39 11.95
CA TRP A 177 0.75 -3.85 11.96
C TRP A 177 -0.61 -4.36 12.41
N CYS A 178 -1.22 -5.23 11.59
CA CYS A 178 -2.44 -5.93 11.98
C CYS A 178 -2.09 -7.26 12.69
N PRO A 179 -2.34 -7.38 14.01
CA PRO A 179 -2.01 -8.61 14.74
C PRO A 179 -2.91 -9.79 14.38
N LYS A 180 -4.09 -9.55 13.82
CA LYS A 180 -5.00 -10.61 13.35
C LYS A 180 -4.51 -11.21 12.05
N ASP A 181 -4.16 -10.39 11.08
CA ASP A 181 -3.76 -10.83 9.75
C ASP A 181 -2.26 -11.07 9.64
N GLN A 182 -1.48 -10.73 10.69
CA GLN A 182 -0.03 -10.85 10.73
C GLN A 182 0.65 -10.17 9.53
N ASN A 183 0.23 -8.93 9.24
CA ASN A 183 0.60 -8.21 8.04
C ASN A 183 0.82 -6.72 8.32
N PRO A 184 1.77 -6.05 7.65
CA PRO A 184 1.84 -4.60 7.71
C PRO A 184 0.60 -3.98 7.08
N VAL A 185 0.15 -2.85 7.64
CA VAL A 185 -1.03 -2.11 7.18
C VAL A 185 -0.66 -0.68 6.85
N SER A 186 -1.24 -0.17 5.78
CA SER A 186 -1.18 1.24 5.37
C SER A 186 -2.51 1.94 5.70
N GLN A 187 -2.58 3.24 5.44
CA GLN A 187 -3.81 4.02 5.56
C GLN A 187 -5.00 3.37 4.84
N HIS A 188 -4.78 2.87 3.62
CA HIS A 188 -5.84 2.28 2.79
C HIS A 188 -6.35 0.92 3.29
N ASP A 189 -5.63 0.30 4.23
CA ASP A 189 -6.01 -0.97 4.81
C ASP A 189 -6.80 -0.78 6.14
N THR A 190 -6.95 0.47 6.60
CA THR A 190 -7.67 0.80 7.83
C THR A 190 -9.12 1.19 7.57
N LEU A 191 -9.99 0.98 8.55
CA LEU A 191 -11.39 1.41 8.46
C LEU A 191 -11.48 2.94 8.37
N GLY A 192 -12.06 3.44 7.28
CA GLY A 192 -12.23 4.87 7.04
C GLY A 192 -10.97 5.61 6.60
N ASP A 193 -10.01 4.91 5.99
CA ASP A 193 -8.74 5.48 5.49
C ASP A 193 -7.98 6.30 6.54
N VAL A 194 -8.01 5.85 7.79
CA VAL A 194 -7.29 6.52 8.88
C VAL A 194 -5.80 6.19 8.77
N GLU A 195 -4.97 7.21 8.61
CA GLU A 195 -3.53 7.04 8.61
C GLU A 195 -3.05 6.60 10.00
N PRO A 196 -2.34 5.46 10.11
CA PRO A 196 -1.69 5.07 11.36
C PRO A 196 -0.68 6.15 11.76
N ASP A 197 -0.83 6.72 12.94
CA ASP A 197 0.05 7.77 13.44
C ASP A 197 1.01 7.23 14.50
N PHE A 198 2.16 7.89 14.66
CA PHE A 198 3.15 7.57 15.66
C PHE A 198 2.93 8.46 16.88
N THR A 199 2.81 7.84 18.04
CA THR A 199 2.72 8.55 19.30
C THR A 199 4.10 8.62 19.94
N GLU A 200 4.64 9.83 20.10
CA GLU A 200 5.88 10.05 20.82
C GLU A 200 5.61 10.15 22.32
N TYR A 201 6.30 9.32 23.09
CA TYR A 201 6.28 9.37 24.55
C TYR A 201 7.58 10.00 25.06
N VAL A 202 7.45 10.94 25.99
CA VAL A 202 8.57 11.42 26.79
C VAL A 202 8.80 10.47 27.97
N ILE A 203 10.00 9.93 28.09
CA ILE A 203 10.38 9.08 29.22
C ILE A 203 10.98 9.95 30.32
N ILE A 204 10.24 10.11 31.43
CA ILE A 204 10.72 10.76 32.63
C ILE A 204 11.40 9.70 33.50
N LYS A 205 12.62 9.95 33.92
CA LYS A 205 13.41 9.05 34.76
C LYS A 205 13.43 9.55 36.20
N PHE A 206 12.65 8.90 37.06
CA PHE A 206 12.69 9.19 38.50
C PHE A 206 13.89 8.47 39.15
N ASP A 207 14.60 9.17 40.01
CA ASP A 207 15.76 8.61 40.71
C ASP A 207 15.36 7.98 42.04
N LEU A 208 15.75 6.72 42.22
CA LEU A 208 15.63 5.99 43.47
C LEU A 208 17.01 5.47 43.89
N ASN A 209 17.75 6.23 44.70
CA ASN A 209 19.08 5.87 45.16
C ASN A 209 20.06 5.45 44.04
N GLY A 210 20.06 6.20 42.92
CA GLY A 210 20.93 5.97 41.78
C GLY A 210 20.34 4.98 40.72
N VAL A 211 19.23 4.37 41.02
CA VAL A 211 18.48 3.55 40.06
C VAL A 211 17.33 4.37 39.45
N LYS A 212 17.13 4.29 38.14
CA LYS A 212 16.10 5.04 37.43
C LYS A 212 14.81 4.23 37.32
N ILE A 213 13.68 4.88 37.61
CA ILE A 213 12.35 4.33 37.34
C ILE A 213 11.77 5.11 36.15
N PRO A 214 11.70 4.52 34.95
CA PRO A 214 11.20 5.20 33.75
C PRO A 214 9.67 5.21 33.74
N VAL A 215 9.10 6.37 33.47
CA VAL A 215 7.64 6.56 33.26
C VAL A 215 7.44 7.26 31.93
N ALA A 216 6.70 6.62 31.03
CA ALA A 216 6.38 7.18 29.73
C ALA A 216 5.11 8.04 29.82
N THR A 217 5.13 9.25 29.30
CA THR A 217 4.01 10.17 29.29
C THR A 217 3.91 10.95 27.98
N LEU A 218 2.69 11.29 27.56
CA LEU A 218 2.41 12.24 26.48
C LEU A 218 2.42 13.70 26.95
N ARG A 219 2.41 13.90 28.28
CA ARG A 219 2.25 15.21 28.92
C ARG A 219 3.35 15.42 29.95
N PRO A 220 4.59 15.70 29.54
CA PRO A 220 5.73 15.85 30.44
C PRO A 220 5.56 17.01 31.43
N GLU A 221 4.74 18.00 31.13
CA GLU A 221 4.41 19.11 32.03
C GLU A 221 3.71 18.65 33.31
N THR A 222 3.14 17.47 33.34
CA THR A 222 2.53 16.90 34.55
C THR A 222 3.53 16.56 35.65
N LEU A 223 4.82 16.54 35.32
CA LEU A 223 5.92 16.31 36.27
C LEU A 223 5.84 17.24 37.49
N PHE A 224 5.44 18.49 37.29
CA PHE A 224 5.33 19.48 38.39
C PHE A 224 4.26 19.15 39.43
N GLY A 225 3.31 18.26 39.08
CA GLY A 225 2.26 17.80 40.00
C GLY A 225 2.47 16.39 40.55
N VAL A 226 3.59 15.73 40.24
CA VAL A 226 3.84 14.36 40.70
C VAL A 226 4.20 14.35 42.17
N THR A 227 3.46 13.53 42.95
CA THR A 227 3.70 13.35 44.38
C THR A 227 4.18 11.94 44.71
N ASN A 228 3.89 10.95 43.86
CA ASN A 228 4.24 9.54 44.06
C ASN A 228 4.18 8.76 42.77
N ILE A 229 4.75 7.55 42.78
CA ILE A 229 4.71 6.58 41.66
C ILE A 229 3.92 5.36 42.15
N TRP A 230 2.95 4.93 41.35
CA TRP A 230 2.21 3.70 41.56
C TRP A 230 2.83 2.57 40.75
N ILE A 231 3.07 1.44 41.40
CA ILE A 231 3.58 0.22 40.78
C ILE A 231 2.55 -0.89 40.90
N ASN A 232 2.54 -1.82 39.95
CA ASN A 232 1.71 -3.00 40.00
C ASN A 232 2.43 -4.12 40.79
N PRO A 233 1.95 -4.49 42.02
CA PRO A 233 2.61 -5.50 42.83
C PRO A 233 2.50 -6.92 42.29
N GLN A 234 1.70 -7.15 41.23
CA GLN A 234 1.53 -8.46 40.60
C GLN A 234 2.49 -8.67 39.40
N VAL A 235 3.27 -7.68 39.06
CA VAL A 235 4.25 -7.73 37.96
C VAL A 235 5.64 -7.87 38.54
N THR A 236 6.39 -8.86 38.05
CA THR A 236 7.82 -8.96 38.33
C THR A 236 8.55 -7.91 37.49
N TYR A 237 9.22 -6.99 38.14
CA TYR A 237 10.06 -6.01 37.46
C TYR A 237 11.47 -6.53 37.29
N GLN A 238 12.24 -5.92 36.41
CA GLN A 238 13.62 -6.27 36.15
C GLN A 238 14.51 -5.05 36.40
N LYS A 239 15.62 -5.28 37.04
CA LYS A 239 16.74 -4.33 37.07
C LYS A 239 17.56 -4.57 35.83
N ILE A 240 17.62 -3.56 34.98
CA ILE A 240 18.25 -3.62 33.68
C ILE A 240 19.33 -2.54 33.56
N LYS A 241 20.38 -2.83 32.84
CA LYS A 241 21.34 -1.82 32.42
C LYS A 241 20.93 -1.29 31.05
N VAL A 242 20.71 0.02 30.97
CA VAL A 242 20.34 0.73 29.74
C VAL A 242 21.47 1.70 29.42
N ASN A 243 22.33 1.36 28.46
CA ASN A 243 23.60 2.03 28.23
C ASN A 243 24.45 2.06 29.55
N ASP A 244 24.64 3.25 30.13
CA ASP A 244 25.42 3.44 31.35
C ASP A 244 24.57 3.64 32.62
N GLU A 245 23.26 3.53 32.53
CA GLU A 245 22.33 3.73 33.65
C GLU A 245 21.70 2.40 34.09
N ILE A 246 21.35 2.30 35.38
CA ILE A 246 20.60 1.19 35.93
C ILE A 246 19.11 1.62 36.03
N TRP A 247 18.23 0.83 35.46
CA TRP A 247 16.79 1.09 35.45
C TRP A 247 16.03 -0.08 36.09
N ILE A 248 14.84 0.22 36.66
CA ILE A 248 13.84 -0.78 37.04
C ILE A 248 12.68 -0.63 36.08
N ALA A 249 12.38 -1.68 35.31
CA ALA A 249 11.33 -1.67 34.30
C ALA A 249 10.64 -3.04 34.23
N SER A 250 9.44 -3.11 33.65
CA SER A 250 8.81 -4.38 33.33
C SER A 250 9.56 -5.07 32.18
N PRO A 251 9.49 -6.42 32.06
CA PRO A 251 10.08 -7.15 30.94
C PRO A 251 9.58 -6.65 29.57
N GLU A 252 8.32 -6.26 29.52
CA GLU A 252 7.74 -5.69 28.29
C GLU A 252 8.38 -4.32 27.93
N CYS A 253 8.59 -3.47 28.94
CA CYS A 253 9.26 -2.19 28.74
C CYS A 253 10.71 -2.40 28.27
N ALA A 254 11.45 -3.33 28.91
CA ALA A 254 12.82 -3.67 28.52
C ALA A 254 12.89 -4.07 27.02
N ARG A 255 12.00 -4.96 26.60
CA ARG A 255 11.91 -5.40 25.18
C ARG A 255 11.59 -4.23 24.22
N LYS A 256 10.70 -3.31 24.62
CA LYS A 256 10.37 -2.11 23.80
C LYS A 256 11.56 -1.17 23.66
N LEU A 257 12.41 -1.06 24.69
CA LEU A 257 13.61 -0.22 24.63
C LEU A 257 14.68 -0.75 23.66
N GLU A 258 14.70 -2.08 23.39
CA GLU A 258 15.60 -2.67 22.39
C GLU A 258 15.27 -2.15 20.97
N PHE A 259 14.01 -1.91 20.65
CA PHE A 259 13.60 -1.32 19.36
C PHE A 259 14.07 0.13 19.18
N LEU A 260 14.46 0.82 20.27
CA LEU A 260 15.01 2.16 20.24
C LEU A 260 16.56 2.16 20.17
N GLU A 261 17.14 1.04 19.71
CA GLU A 261 18.60 0.85 19.60
C GLU A 261 19.36 1.05 20.93
N LYS A 262 18.67 0.86 22.05
CA LYS A 262 19.30 0.89 23.37
C LYS A 262 19.97 -0.46 23.66
N LYS A 263 21.18 -0.42 24.17
CA LYS A 263 21.82 -1.63 24.69
C LYS A 263 21.19 -1.98 26.04
N ILE A 264 20.53 -3.11 26.11
CA ILE A 264 19.82 -3.61 27.29
C ILE A 264 20.52 -4.86 27.82
N GLU A 265 20.80 -4.89 29.10
CA GLU A 265 21.31 -6.06 29.80
C GLU A 265 20.45 -6.28 31.06
N VAL A 266 19.83 -7.43 31.17
CA VAL A 266 19.04 -7.79 32.37
C VAL A 266 20.02 -8.22 33.46
N ILE A 267 19.94 -7.58 34.63
CA ILE A 267 20.81 -7.85 35.78
C ILE A 267 20.15 -8.84 36.71
N GLU A 268 18.94 -8.54 37.18
CA GLU A 268 18.17 -9.37 38.10
C GLU A 268 16.68 -9.03 38.06
N ASP A 269 15.85 -10.00 38.47
CA ASP A 269 14.42 -9.74 38.70
C ASP A 269 14.21 -9.09 40.08
N VAL A 270 13.27 -8.15 40.13
CA VAL A 270 12.88 -7.40 41.36
C VAL A 270 11.43 -7.68 41.64
N SER A 271 11.14 -8.29 42.81
CA SER A 271 9.80 -8.61 43.29
C SER A 271 9.31 -7.60 44.35
#